data_440154379e528d80388673d36d7c7502
#
_entry.id   440154379e528d80388673d36d7c7502
#
_cell.length_a   1.000
_cell.length_b   1.000
_cell.length_c   1.000
_cell.angle_alpha   90.00
_cell.angle_beta   90.00
_cell.angle_gamma   90.00
#
_symmetry.space_group_name_H-M   'P 1'
#
loop_
_entity.id
_entity.type
_entity.pdbx_description
1 polymer ?
#
loop_
_entity_poly.entity_id
_entity_poly.type
_entity_poly.pdbx_seq_one_letter_code
_entity_poly.pdbx_strand_id
1 'polypeptide(L)'
;TAEEFLRIIAFVVVSIIYVAFWLNLSIFFSIKFKQAATSALACVAVWLFFSVFYNMIINLVGKAISPSAMASAYQVISYQKFMLNLLRFAPSMLFNEATTTLLMPSVRSLGPLTMEQVHGAIPSPLPLGQSLMVVWPQLTGLIAATVICFALSYGSFMRKEIRSR
;
A
#
# COMPACT_ATOMS: atom_id res chain seq x y z
N THR A 1 11.78 16.99 -18.72
CA THR A 1 11.84 16.05 -19.85
C THR A 1 10.50 15.33 -20.03
N ALA A 2 10.24 14.71 -21.20
CA ALA A 2 9.01 13.95 -21.45
C ALA A 2 8.83 12.81 -20.45
N GLU A 3 9.90 12.15 -20.02
CA GLU A 3 9.86 11.12 -18.99
C GLU A 3 9.41 11.63 -17.63
N GLU A 4 9.86 12.80 -17.20
CA GLU A 4 9.44 13.41 -15.94
C GLU A 4 7.94 13.74 -15.95
N PHE A 5 7.44 14.25 -17.06
CA PHE A 5 6.01 14.52 -17.24
C PHE A 5 5.17 13.24 -17.14
N LEU A 6 5.61 12.15 -17.80
CA LEU A 6 4.93 10.85 -17.70
C LEU A 6 4.99 10.27 -16.26
N ARG A 7 6.06 10.49 -15.52
CA ARG A 7 6.16 10.11 -14.10
C ARG A 7 5.15 10.85 -13.24
N ILE A 8 4.96 12.15 -13.49
CA ILE A 8 3.93 12.94 -12.80
C ILE A 8 2.54 12.42 -13.11
N ILE A 9 2.24 12.09 -14.38
CA ILE A 9 0.96 11.49 -14.75
C ILE A 9 0.74 10.15 -14.03
N ALA A 10 1.73 9.28 -14.02
CA ALA A 10 1.65 8.00 -13.32
C ALA A 10 1.41 8.20 -11.81
N PHE A 11 2.10 9.16 -11.18
CA PHE A 11 1.87 9.54 -9.79
C PHE A 11 0.44 10.00 -9.55
N VAL A 12 -0.11 10.86 -10.43
CA VAL A 12 -1.50 11.34 -10.32
C VAL A 12 -2.49 10.18 -10.42
N VAL A 13 -2.27 9.24 -11.33
CA VAL A 13 -3.13 8.04 -11.48
C VAL A 13 -3.11 7.21 -10.21
N VAL A 14 -1.93 6.92 -9.64
CA VAL A 14 -1.81 6.17 -8.37
C VAL A 14 -2.50 6.93 -7.22
N SER A 15 -2.38 8.25 -7.18
CA SER A 15 -3.03 9.09 -6.18
C SER A 15 -4.55 9.05 -6.29
N ILE A 16 -5.10 9.06 -7.52
CA ILE A 16 -6.54 8.90 -7.76
C ILE A 16 -7.04 7.55 -7.24
N ILE A 17 -6.31 6.47 -7.50
CA ILE A 17 -6.68 5.12 -7.03
C ILE A 17 -6.66 5.08 -5.50
N TYR A 18 -5.66 5.67 -4.86
CA TYR A 18 -5.55 5.74 -3.41
C TYR A 18 -6.70 6.55 -2.77
N VAL A 19 -7.05 7.70 -3.36
CA VAL A 19 -8.21 8.50 -2.92
C VAL A 19 -9.51 7.74 -3.14
N ALA A 20 -9.66 7.06 -4.29
CA ALA A 20 -10.84 6.23 -4.58
C ALA A 20 -11.03 5.10 -3.55
N PHE A 21 -9.95 4.49 -3.07
CA PHE A 21 -10.02 3.51 -1.98
C PHE A 21 -10.66 4.12 -0.72
N TRP A 22 -10.17 5.28 -0.25
CA TRP A 22 -10.71 5.93 0.95
C TRP A 22 -12.14 6.44 0.78
N LEU A 23 -12.49 6.91 -0.43
CA LEU A 23 -13.88 7.28 -0.76
C LEU A 23 -14.82 6.07 -0.70
N ASN A 24 -14.44 4.94 -1.28
CA ASN A 24 -15.24 3.71 -1.21
C ASN A 24 -15.41 3.22 0.24
N LEU A 25 -14.37 3.32 1.06
CA LEU A 25 -14.44 2.98 2.48
C LEU A 25 -15.39 3.92 3.23
N SER A 26 -15.36 5.22 2.93
CA SER A 26 -16.28 6.21 3.51
C SER A 26 -17.74 5.93 3.13
N ILE A 27 -17.98 5.57 1.86
CA ILE A 27 -19.32 5.17 1.38
C ILE A 27 -19.79 3.92 2.13
N PHE A 28 -18.92 2.92 2.29
CA PHE A 28 -19.26 1.71 3.05
C PHE A 28 -19.69 2.02 4.48
N PHE A 29 -18.96 2.87 5.20
CA PHE A 29 -19.35 3.28 6.54
C PHE A 29 -20.63 4.11 6.57
N SER A 30 -20.85 4.97 5.58
CA SER A 30 -22.09 5.74 5.45
C SER A 30 -23.31 4.85 5.27
N ILE A 31 -23.18 3.74 4.54
CA ILE A 31 -24.24 2.75 4.39
C ILE A 31 -24.44 1.97 5.71
N LYS A 32 -23.36 1.65 6.43
CA LYS A 32 -23.41 0.81 7.63
C LYS A 32 -23.96 1.54 8.84
N PHE A 33 -23.57 2.79 9.06
CA PHE A 33 -23.97 3.60 10.21
C PHE A 33 -25.15 4.50 9.87
N LYS A 34 -26.07 4.67 10.83
CA LYS A 34 -27.25 5.53 10.67
C LYS A 34 -26.96 7.01 10.84
N GLN A 35 -25.92 7.35 11.60
CA GLN A 35 -25.53 8.73 11.90
C GLN A 35 -24.28 9.12 11.12
N ALA A 36 -24.32 10.28 10.47
CA ALA A 36 -23.19 10.79 9.68
C ALA A 36 -21.92 11.00 10.52
N ALA A 37 -22.07 11.48 11.77
CA ALA A 37 -20.96 11.70 12.68
C ALA A 37 -20.22 10.39 13.03
N THR A 38 -20.94 9.31 13.34
CA THR A 38 -20.34 7.99 13.61
C THR A 38 -19.67 7.39 12.40
N SER A 39 -20.24 7.60 11.21
CA SER A 39 -19.62 7.16 9.94
C SER A 39 -18.30 7.86 9.68
N ALA A 40 -18.27 9.18 9.84
CA ALA A 40 -17.05 9.98 9.65
C ALA A 40 -15.98 9.59 10.68
N LEU A 41 -16.35 9.44 11.95
CA LEU A 41 -15.45 9.04 13.02
C LEU A 41 -14.85 7.64 12.77
N ALA A 42 -15.66 6.69 12.30
CA ALA A 42 -15.20 5.35 11.96
C ALA A 42 -14.17 5.38 10.80
N CYS A 43 -14.42 6.19 9.76
CA CYS A 43 -13.50 6.34 8.65
C CYS A 43 -12.16 6.93 9.10
N VAL A 44 -12.18 7.98 9.91
CA VAL A 44 -10.97 8.60 10.49
C VAL A 44 -10.24 7.62 11.40
N ALA A 45 -10.94 6.84 12.22
CA ALA A 45 -10.34 5.85 13.09
C ALA A 45 -9.60 4.76 12.31
N VAL A 46 -10.20 4.24 11.22
CA VAL A 46 -9.55 3.25 10.36
C VAL A 46 -8.34 3.85 9.63
N TRP A 47 -8.49 5.08 9.14
CA TRP A 47 -7.36 5.77 8.51
C TRP A 47 -6.19 5.95 9.48
N LEU A 48 -6.46 6.41 10.69
CA LEU A 48 -5.46 6.62 11.73
C LEU A 48 -4.82 5.29 12.17
N PHE A 49 -5.62 4.24 12.25
CA PHE A 49 -5.11 2.90 12.55
C PHE A 49 -4.07 2.47 11.51
N PHE A 50 -4.38 2.50 10.23
CA PHE A 50 -3.45 2.07 9.18
C PHE A 50 -2.27 3.03 8.98
N SER A 51 -2.45 4.32 9.24
CA SER A 51 -1.38 5.32 9.03
C SER A 51 -0.36 5.37 10.18
N VAL A 52 -0.80 5.12 11.42
CA VAL A 52 0.03 5.28 12.62
C VAL A 52 0.19 3.97 13.37
N PHE A 53 -0.92 3.41 13.87
CA PHE A 53 -0.87 2.27 14.77
C PHE A 53 -0.39 0.99 14.10
N TYR A 54 -0.77 0.75 12.85
CA TYR A 54 -0.39 -0.45 12.13
C TYR A 54 1.13 -0.59 11.99
N ASN A 55 1.82 0.48 11.59
CA ASN A 55 3.27 0.49 11.49
C ASN A 55 3.95 0.27 12.84
N MET A 56 3.40 0.86 13.91
CA MET A 56 3.91 0.68 15.27
C MET A 56 3.77 -0.77 15.74
N ILE A 57 2.60 -1.38 15.52
CA ILE A 57 2.33 -2.79 15.88
C ILE A 57 3.26 -3.73 15.11
N ILE A 58 3.39 -3.56 13.80
CA ILE A 58 4.25 -4.42 12.98
C ILE A 58 5.72 -4.29 13.40
N ASN A 59 6.19 -3.09 13.73
CA ASN A 59 7.55 -2.90 14.24
C ASN A 59 7.76 -3.55 15.61
N LEU A 60 6.76 -3.53 16.48
CA LEU A 60 6.82 -4.20 17.79
C LEU A 60 6.87 -5.73 17.63
N VAL A 61 6.00 -6.28 16.79
CA VAL A 61 6.00 -7.71 16.43
C VAL A 61 7.33 -8.09 15.78
N GLY A 62 7.85 -7.25 14.91
CA GLY A 62 9.13 -7.44 14.25
C GLY A 62 10.28 -7.55 15.24
N LYS A 63 10.34 -6.69 16.26
CA LYS A 63 11.36 -6.78 17.31
C LYS A 63 11.27 -8.08 18.11
N ALA A 64 10.07 -8.60 18.34
CA ALA A 64 9.85 -9.84 19.08
C ALA A 64 10.28 -11.10 18.28
N ILE A 65 10.22 -11.03 16.93
CA ILE A 65 10.54 -12.17 16.03
C ILE A 65 11.92 -11.96 15.38
N SER A 66 12.64 -10.89 15.73
CA SER A 66 13.92 -10.55 15.10
C SER A 66 14.92 -11.72 15.24
N PRO A 67 15.61 -12.09 14.14
CA PRO A 67 16.60 -13.15 14.18
C PRO A 67 17.78 -12.77 15.09
N SER A 68 18.39 -13.77 15.72
CA SER A 68 19.56 -13.58 16.62
C SER A 68 20.74 -12.95 15.86
N ALA A 69 21.68 -12.35 16.61
CA ALA A 69 22.88 -11.74 16.05
C ALA A 69 23.77 -12.74 15.24
N MET A 70 23.60 -14.04 15.45
CA MET A 70 24.28 -15.11 14.71
C MET A 70 23.47 -15.71 13.56
N ALA A 71 22.34 -15.09 13.19
CA ALA A 71 21.47 -15.59 12.12
C ALA A 71 22.19 -15.53 10.77
N SER A 72 21.93 -16.53 9.92
CA SER A 72 22.45 -16.55 8.55
C SER A 72 21.85 -15.41 7.70
N ALA A 73 22.59 -14.96 6.69
CA ALA A 73 22.11 -13.92 5.77
C ALA A 73 20.74 -14.27 5.15
N TYR A 74 20.48 -15.55 4.88
CA TYR A 74 19.19 -16.03 4.37
C TYR A 74 18.05 -15.80 5.36
N GLN A 75 18.28 -16.06 6.66
CA GLN A 75 17.26 -15.83 7.70
C GLN A 75 16.93 -14.36 7.86
N VAL A 76 17.94 -13.48 7.80
CA VAL A 76 17.75 -12.03 7.85
C VAL A 76 16.94 -11.53 6.66
N ILE A 77 17.26 -11.98 5.44
CA ILE A 77 16.54 -11.61 4.22
C ILE A 77 15.09 -12.11 4.26
N SER A 78 14.88 -13.36 4.68
CA SER A 78 13.55 -13.93 4.79
C SER A 78 12.69 -13.19 5.81
N TYR A 79 13.26 -12.83 6.96
CA TYR A 79 12.61 -12.00 7.96
C TYR A 79 12.23 -10.62 7.41
N GLN A 80 13.14 -9.94 6.73
CA GLN A 80 12.86 -8.62 6.14
C GLN A 80 11.77 -8.70 5.07
N LYS A 81 11.78 -9.72 4.21
CA LYS A 81 10.71 -9.95 3.23
C LYS A 81 9.36 -10.19 3.90
N PHE A 82 9.33 -10.98 4.96
CA PHE A 82 8.12 -11.23 5.73
C PHE A 82 7.57 -9.93 6.34
N MET A 83 8.42 -9.14 6.98
CA MET A 83 8.04 -7.85 7.56
C MET A 83 7.51 -6.86 6.51
N LEU A 84 8.16 -6.77 5.36
CA LEU A 84 7.69 -5.94 4.24
C LEU A 84 6.32 -6.40 3.73
N ASN A 85 6.11 -7.70 3.60
CA ASN A 85 4.82 -8.23 3.17
C ASN A 85 3.70 -7.89 4.17
N LEU A 86 3.99 -7.97 5.49
CA LEU A 86 3.03 -7.52 6.50
C LEU A 86 2.74 -6.03 6.39
N LEU A 87 3.76 -5.18 6.25
CA LEU A 87 3.57 -3.73 6.11
C LEU A 87 2.74 -3.36 4.88
N ARG A 88 2.84 -4.14 3.79
CA ARG A 88 2.09 -3.94 2.54
C ARG A 88 0.58 -4.19 2.66
N PHE A 89 0.09 -4.75 3.76
CA PHE A 89 -1.35 -4.76 4.03
C PHE A 89 -1.92 -3.36 4.32
N ALA A 90 -1.10 -2.40 4.72
CA ALA A 90 -1.54 -1.03 4.87
C ALA A 90 -1.61 -0.33 3.50
N PRO A 91 -2.77 0.22 3.09
CA PRO A 91 -2.90 0.95 1.83
C PRO A 91 -1.95 2.14 1.71
N SER A 92 -1.65 2.79 2.83
CA SER A 92 -0.68 3.87 2.92
C SER A 92 0.75 3.43 2.56
N MET A 93 1.14 2.22 2.94
CA MET A 93 2.45 1.66 2.59
C MET A 93 2.55 1.36 1.09
N LEU A 94 1.53 0.75 0.51
CA LEU A 94 1.47 0.50 -0.94
C LEU A 94 1.56 1.80 -1.74
N PHE A 95 0.84 2.84 -1.30
CA PHE A 95 0.88 4.15 -1.93
C PHE A 95 2.27 4.78 -1.81
N ASN A 96 2.89 4.76 -0.62
CA ASN A 96 4.22 5.32 -0.40
C ASN A 96 5.30 4.60 -1.22
N GLU A 97 5.29 3.27 -1.27
CA GLU A 97 6.21 2.50 -2.10
C GLU A 97 6.06 2.84 -3.59
N ALA A 98 4.82 2.91 -4.08
CA ALA A 98 4.53 3.22 -5.47
C ALA A 98 5.00 4.64 -5.84
N THR A 99 4.66 5.63 -5.03
CA THR A 99 5.00 7.04 -5.30
C THR A 99 6.50 7.30 -5.18
N THR A 100 7.16 6.71 -4.19
CA THR A 100 8.62 6.82 -4.03
C THR A 100 9.34 6.26 -5.24
N THR A 101 8.95 5.09 -5.74
CA THR A 101 9.58 4.46 -6.91
C THR A 101 9.33 5.25 -8.21
N LEU A 102 8.15 5.84 -8.36
CA LEU A 102 7.81 6.64 -9.54
C LEU A 102 8.55 7.97 -9.57
N LEU A 103 8.65 8.65 -8.42
CA LEU A 103 9.25 9.97 -8.31
C LEU A 103 10.77 9.94 -8.13
N MET A 104 11.32 8.84 -7.59
CA MET A 104 12.76 8.65 -7.40
C MET A 104 13.29 7.54 -8.33
N PRO A 105 13.81 7.89 -9.52
CA PRO A 105 14.32 6.91 -10.48
C PRO A 105 15.59 6.16 -10.01
N SER A 106 16.17 6.56 -8.88
CA SER A 106 17.27 5.86 -8.21
C SER A 106 16.84 4.63 -7.43
N VAL A 107 15.54 4.52 -7.08
CA VAL A 107 14.98 3.38 -6.34
C VAL A 107 14.76 2.21 -7.30
N ARG A 108 15.60 1.18 -7.20
CA ARG A 108 15.58 0.02 -8.10
C ARG A 108 14.86 -1.20 -7.55
N SER A 109 14.66 -1.25 -6.24
CA SER A 109 14.00 -2.36 -5.56
C SER A 109 13.32 -1.87 -4.30
N LEU A 110 12.15 -2.44 -4.02
CA LEU A 110 11.34 -2.18 -2.84
C LEU A 110 11.52 -3.28 -1.77
N GLY A 111 12.64 -3.94 -1.76
CA GLY A 111 12.95 -5.01 -0.82
C GLY A 111 14.42 -5.07 -0.43
N PRO A 112 14.78 -5.98 0.50
CA PRO A 112 16.17 -6.17 0.87
C PRO A 112 16.98 -6.65 -0.33
N LEU A 113 18.06 -5.93 -0.63
CA LEU A 113 19.00 -6.26 -1.69
C LEU A 113 20.11 -7.15 -1.15
N THR A 114 20.52 -8.15 -1.91
CA THR A 114 21.74 -8.90 -1.64
C THR A 114 22.97 -8.11 -2.06
N MET A 115 24.13 -8.37 -1.44
CA MET A 115 25.38 -7.71 -1.78
C MET A 115 25.74 -7.90 -3.27
N GLU A 116 25.43 -9.04 -3.85
CA GLU A 116 25.63 -9.31 -5.29
C GLU A 116 24.78 -8.40 -6.17
N GLN A 117 23.54 -8.13 -5.78
CA GLN A 117 22.64 -7.22 -6.52
C GLN A 117 23.12 -5.77 -6.43
N VAL A 118 23.73 -5.38 -5.32
CA VAL A 118 24.31 -4.04 -5.14
C VAL A 118 25.57 -3.86 -6.00
N HIS A 119 26.45 -4.87 -6.05
CA HIS A 119 27.69 -4.81 -6.83
C HIS A 119 27.47 -4.86 -8.35
N GLY A 120 26.39 -5.53 -8.81
CA GLY A 120 26.04 -5.60 -10.24
C GLY A 120 25.19 -4.42 -10.74
N ALA A 121 24.76 -3.51 -9.86
CA ALA A 121 23.89 -2.41 -10.25
C ALA A 121 24.67 -1.27 -10.91
N ILE A 122 24.45 -1.06 -12.21
CA ILE A 122 24.97 0.12 -12.92
C ILE A 122 24.27 1.37 -12.34
N PRO A 123 24.98 2.45 -11.98
CA PRO A 123 24.38 3.64 -11.38
C PRO A 123 23.71 4.55 -12.43
N SER A 124 22.73 4.02 -13.16
CA SER A 124 21.90 4.79 -14.09
C SER A 124 20.46 4.89 -13.58
N PRO A 125 19.75 6.01 -13.75
CA PRO A 125 18.35 6.12 -13.37
C PRO A 125 17.50 5.10 -14.14
N LEU A 126 16.52 4.48 -13.46
CA LEU A 126 15.61 3.54 -14.11
C LEU A 126 14.74 4.26 -15.15
N PRO A 127 14.60 3.72 -16.39
CA PRO A 127 13.61 4.21 -17.32
C PRO A 127 12.19 3.96 -16.75
N LEU A 128 11.24 4.80 -17.12
CA LEU A 128 9.87 4.80 -16.60
C LEU A 128 9.18 3.42 -16.71
N GLY A 129 9.39 2.69 -17.80
CA GLY A 129 8.84 1.35 -17.99
C GLY A 129 9.30 0.35 -16.93
N GLN A 130 10.55 0.39 -16.52
CA GLN A 130 11.08 -0.47 -15.47
C GLN A 130 10.56 -0.03 -14.07
N SER A 131 10.44 1.28 -13.82
CA SER A 131 9.82 1.77 -12.59
C SER A 131 8.37 1.32 -12.46
N LEU A 132 7.60 1.33 -13.56
CA LEU A 132 6.22 0.81 -13.58
C LEU A 132 6.15 -0.70 -13.31
N MET A 133 7.10 -1.50 -13.83
CA MET A 133 7.16 -2.93 -13.52
C MET A 133 7.44 -3.20 -12.04
N VAL A 134 8.29 -2.39 -11.41
CA VAL A 134 8.58 -2.51 -9.97
C VAL A 134 7.36 -2.13 -9.13
N VAL A 135 6.56 -1.15 -9.57
CA VAL A 135 5.36 -0.65 -8.87
C VAL A 135 4.11 -1.51 -9.15
N TRP A 136 4.15 -2.37 -10.16
CA TRP A 136 3.00 -3.17 -10.58
C TRP A 136 2.31 -3.94 -9.44
N PRO A 137 3.04 -4.64 -8.52
CA PRO A 137 2.41 -5.34 -7.40
C PRO A 137 1.68 -4.40 -6.44
N GLN A 138 2.22 -3.21 -6.17
CA GLN A 138 1.60 -2.22 -5.29
C GLN A 138 0.35 -1.63 -5.92
N LEU A 139 0.40 -1.35 -7.22
CA LEU A 139 -0.74 -0.83 -7.97
C LEU A 139 -1.88 -1.84 -8.02
N THR A 140 -1.58 -3.11 -8.33
CA THR A 140 -2.58 -4.19 -8.32
C THR A 140 -3.17 -4.41 -6.93
N GLY A 141 -2.38 -4.31 -5.87
CA GLY A 141 -2.84 -4.38 -4.48
C GLY A 141 -3.82 -3.25 -4.13
N LEU A 142 -3.51 -2.01 -4.51
CA LEU A 142 -4.40 -0.86 -4.30
C LEU A 142 -5.71 -0.97 -5.10
N ILE A 143 -5.63 -1.39 -6.36
CA ILE A 143 -6.82 -1.61 -7.20
C ILE A 143 -7.69 -2.72 -6.60
N ALA A 144 -7.09 -3.84 -6.21
CA ALA A 144 -7.81 -4.94 -5.59
C ALA A 144 -8.52 -4.51 -4.29
N ALA A 145 -7.83 -3.77 -3.42
CA ALA A 145 -8.41 -3.22 -2.19
C ALA A 145 -9.59 -2.28 -2.50
N THR A 146 -9.47 -1.42 -3.51
CA THR A 146 -10.53 -0.50 -3.96
C THR A 146 -11.74 -1.28 -4.47
N VAL A 147 -11.53 -2.29 -5.30
CA VAL A 147 -12.60 -3.14 -5.85
C VAL A 147 -13.31 -3.93 -4.74
N ILE A 148 -12.56 -4.47 -3.78
CA ILE A 148 -13.14 -5.18 -2.62
C ILE A 148 -14.00 -4.23 -1.80
N CYS A 149 -13.52 -3.02 -1.47
CA CYS A 149 -14.30 -2.02 -0.76
C CYS A 149 -15.56 -1.62 -1.52
N PHE A 150 -15.47 -1.46 -2.84
CA PHE A 150 -16.63 -1.18 -3.69
C PHE A 150 -17.65 -2.31 -3.64
N ALA A 151 -17.21 -3.56 -3.80
CA ALA A 151 -18.08 -4.73 -3.77
C ALA A 151 -18.78 -4.88 -2.39
N LEU A 152 -18.07 -4.63 -1.30
CA LEU A 152 -18.65 -4.62 0.05
C LEU A 152 -19.68 -3.51 0.23
N SER A 153 -19.41 -2.31 -0.29
CA SER A 153 -20.34 -1.17 -0.26
C SER A 153 -21.60 -1.48 -1.05
N TYR A 154 -21.45 -1.98 -2.26
CA TYR A 154 -22.55 -2.36 -3.14
C TYR A 154 -23.41 -3.47 -2.51
N GLY A 155 -22.79 -4.55 -2.05
CA GLY A 155 -23.50 -5.65 -1.40
C GLY A 155 -24.24 -5.21 -0.12
N SER A 156 -23.64 -4.30 0.65
CA SER A 156 -24.30 -3.74 1.85
C SER A 156 -25.48 -2.84 1.51
N PHE A 157 -25.38 -2.08 0.42
CA PHE A 157 -26.46 -1.24 -0.08
C PHE A 157 -27.64 -2.08 -0.56
N MET A 158 -27.41 -3.07 -1.42
CA MET A 158 -28.44 -3.97 -1.93
C MET A 158 -29.18 -4.71 -0.82
N ARG A 159 -28.47 -5.17 0.20
CA ARG A 159 -29.11 -5.85 1.36
C ARG A 159 -30.01 -4.93 2.17
N LYS A 160 -29.70 -3.63 2.25
CA LYS A 160 -30.58 -2.66 2.93
C LYS A 160 -31.84 -2.38 2.13
N GLU A 161 -31.71 -2.22 0.81
CA GLU A 161 -32.83 -1.90 -0.07
C GLU A 161 -33.86 -3.04 -0.13
N ILE A 162 -33.39 -4.30 -0.22
CA ILE A 162 -34.27 -5.49 -0.21
C ILE A 162 -35.01 -5.63 1.12
N ARG A 163 -34.44 -5.18 2.25
CA ARG A 163 -35.03 -5.31 3.58
C ARG A 163 -36.02 -4.19 3.92
N SER A 164 -36.04 -3.11 3.13
CA SER A 164 -36.95 -1.97 3.29
C SER A 164 -38.22 -2.08 2.43
N ARG A 165 -38.31 -3.09 1.59
CA ARG A 165 -39.52 -3.51 0.88
C ARG A 165 -40.21 -4.66 1.62
#